data_a80b6459a31cb5fa1cf15929d15f23dc
#
_entry.id   a80b6459a31cb5fa1cf15929d15f23dc
#
_cell.length_a   1.000
_cell.length_b   1.000
_cell.length_c   1.000
_cell.angle_alpha   90.00
_cell.angle_beta   90.00
_cell.angle_gamma   90.00
#
_symmetry.space_group_name_H-M   'P 1'
#
loop_
_entity.id
_entity.type
_entity.pdbx_description
1 polymer ?
#
loop_
_entity_poly.entity_id
_entity_poly.type
_entity_poly.pdbx_seq_one_letter_code
_entity_poly.pdbx_strand_id
1 'polypeptide(L)'
;AKFKNQDDIEKAKKAAGIDYGKWYSDKVVYAYDYFDGTDNIKEAEKESHGMHVTGIVAGNPVNKAPNSEKVYGVAPEAQIMFMRVFSDRDKTTASALYVKAIDDAVALGADVINMSLGAGAGSTVDAGSDIIDAVKRARAKGVSVVIAAGNSNTFGRGFSQPLAENPDYG
;
A
#
# COMPACT_ATOMS: atom_id res chain seq x y z
N ALA A 1 4.33 19.37 -3.75
CA ALA A 1 3.62 18.25 -4.40
C ALA A 1 4.44 17.76 -5.58
N LYS A 2 4.56 16.45 -5.73
CA LYS A 2 5.27 15.81 -6.84
C LYS A 2 4.44 15.87 -8.13
N PHE A 3 3.16 15.60 -8.02
CA PHE A 3 2.19 15.69 -9.09
C PHE A 3 1.32 16.93 -8.85
N LYS A 4 1.37 17.88 -9.76
CA LYS A 4 0.67 19.17 -9.62
C LYS A 4 -0.75 19.14 -10.18
N ASN A 5 -1.02 18.20 -11.07
CA ASN A 5 -2.29 18.02 -11.75
C ASN A 5 -2.38 16.61 -12.36
N GLN A 6 -3.54 16.31 -12.94
CA GLN A 6 -3.80 15.01 -13.57
C GLN A 6 -2.82 14.69 -14.72
N ASP A 7 -2.38 15.67 -15.49
CA ASP A 7 -1.49 15.44 -16.63
C ASP A 7 -0.13 14.90 -16.18
N ASP A 8 0.33 15.28 -14.99
CA ASP A 8 1.61 14.79 -14.46
C ASP A 8 1.56 13.30 -14.17
N ILE A 9 0.46 12.80 -13.59
CA ILE A 9 0.30 11.35 -13.34
C ILE A 9 0.06 10.59 -14.64
N GLU A 10 -0.68 11.16 -15.60
CA GLU A 10 -0.88 10.51 -16.90
C GLU A 10 0.43 10.39 -17.69
N LYS A 11 1.32 11.37 -17.60
CA LYS A 11 2.68 11.27 -18.16
C LYS A 11 3.49 10.15 -17.48
N ALA A 12 3.42 10.05 -16.15
CA ALA A 12 4.11 9.01 -15.41
C ALA A 12 3.57 7.62 -15.78
N LYS A 13 2.25 7.45 -15.85
CA LYS A 13 1.59 6.21 -16.31
C LYS A 13 2.07 5.82 -17.71
N LYS A 14 2.05 6.77 -18.66
CA LYS A 14 2.50 6.52 -20.03
C LYS A 14 3.96 6.09 -20.07
N ALA A 15 4.82 6.74 -19.30
CA ALA A 15 6.24 6.39 -19.23
C ALA A 15 6.47 5.01 -18.61
N ALA A 16 5.60 4.59 -17.68
CA ALA A 16 5.63 3.30 -17.02
C ALA A 16 4.91 2.19 -17.81
N GLY A 17 4.21 2.51 -18.90
CA GLY A 17 3.38 1.54 -19.64
C GLY A 17 2.12 1.10 -18.87
N ILE A 18 1.60 1.95 -17.97
CA ILE A 18 0.41 1.71 -17.17
C ILE A 18 -0.78 2.41 -17.82
N ASP A 19 -1.81 1.66 -18.21
CA ASP A 19 -3.01 2.16 -18.89
C ASP A 19 -4.27 2.13 -18.01
N TYR A 20 -4.14 1.81 -16.72
CA TYR A 20 -5.19 1.75 -15.70
C TYR A 20 -4.88 2.67 -14.51
N GLY A 21 -5.84 2.77 -13.59
CA GLY A 21 -5.79 3.69 -12.48
C GLY A 21 -6.01 5.14 -12.88
N LYS A 22 -6.51 5.93 -11.96
CA LYS A 22 -6.88 7.32 -12.26
C LYS A 22 -6.52 8.29 -11.14
N TRP A 23 -6.46 9.57 -11.51
CA TRP A 23 -6.42 10.71 -10.62
C TRP A 23 -7.79 10.93 -9.93
N TYR A 24 -7.77 11.18 -8.64
CA TYR A 24 -8.96 11.54 -7.86
C TYR A 24 -8.90 12.97 -7.34
N SER A 25 -7.75 13.44 -6.91
CA SER A 25 -7.55 14.78 -6.37
C SER A 25 -6.05 15.09 -6.23
N ASP A 26 -5.72 16.32 -5.89
CA ASP A 26 -4.35 16.73 -5.56
C ASP A 26 -3.75 15.93 -4.39
N LYS A 27 -4.61 15.34 -3.54
CA LYS A 27 -4.22 14.50 -2.42
C LYS A 27 -4.07 13.03 -2.84
N VAL A 28 -5.04 12.48 -3.56
CA VAL A 28 -5.02 11.12 -4.07
C VAL A 28 -4.73 11.16 -5.56
N VAL A 29 -3.46 11.14 -5.89
CA VAL A 29 -2.95 11.37 -7.24
C VAL A 29 -3.06 10.15 -8.15
N TYR A 30 -3.19 8.98 -7.57
CA TYR A 30 -3.41 7.72 -8.27
C TYR A 30 -4.22 6.77 -7.42
N ALA A 31 -5.17 6.07 -8.00
CA ALA A 31 -5.85 4.98 -7.34
C ALA A 31 -6.27 3.89 -8.30
N TYR A 32 -6.13 2.64 -7.87
CA TYR A 32 -6.53 1.46 -8.62
C TYR A 32 -6.80 0.27 -7.70
N ASP A 33 -7.81 -0.50 -8.04
CA ASP A 33 -8.13 -1.77 -7.41
C ASP A 33 -7.49 -2.92 -8.21
N TYR A 34 -6.39 -3.43 -7.70
CA TYR A 34 -5.65 -4.54 -8.32
C TYR A 34 -6.37 -5.88 -8.17
N PHE A 35 -7.22 -6.01 -7.16
CA PHE A 35 -7.95 -7.26 -6.91
C PHE A 35 -9.08 -7.46 -7.93
N ASP A 36 -9.93 -6.47 -8.09
CA ASP A 36 -11.06 -6.52 -9.01
C ASP A 36 -10.72 -5.99 -10.41
N GLY A 37 -9.51 -5.45 -10.62
CA GLY A 37 -9.07 -4.94 -11.92
C GLY A 37 -9.87 -3.71 -12.39
N THR A 38 -10.16 -2.78 -11.49
CA THR A 38 -11.03 -1.64 -11.79
C THR A 38 -10.53 -0.33 -11.16
N ASP A 39 -10.91 0.80 -11.74
CA ASP A 39 -10.69 2.13 -11.16
C ASP A 39 -11.65 2.44 -9.98
N ASN A 40 -12.60 1.58 -9.69
CA ASN A 40 -13.54 1.80 -8.60
C ASN A 40 -12.92 1.34 -7.27
N ILE A 41 -12.37 2.30 -6.54
CA ILE A 41 -11.76 2.07 -5.21
C ILE A 41 -12.72 2.35 -4.06
N LYS A 42 -14.03 2.48 -4.31
CA LYS A 42 -14.99 2.65 -3.22
C LYS A 42 -14.92 1.43 -2.31
N GLU A 43 -14.63 1.67 -1.06
CA GLU A 43 -14.68 0.63 -0.05
C GLU A 43 -16.10 0.08 0.04
N ALA A 44 -16.21 -1.24 0.20
CA ALA A 44 -17.46 -1.83 0.63
C ALA A 44 -17.83 -1.24 2.01
N GLU A 45 -19.12 -1.12 2.29
CA GLU A 45 -19.66 -0.53 3.53
C GLU A 45 -19.10 -1.14 4.83
N LYS A 46 -18.43 -2.29 4.73
CA LYS A 46 -17.92 -3.08 5.86
C LYS A 46 -16.39 -3.05 6.03
N GLU A 47 -15.64 -2.52 5.09
CA GLU A 47 -14.17 -2.60 5.11
C GLU A 47 -13.54 -1.23 4.89
N SER A 48 -13.10 -0.62 5.97
CA SER A 48 -12.50 0.73 5.98
C SER A 48 -11.01 0.75 6.34
N HIS A 49 -10.36 -0.42 6.40
CA HIS A 49 -8.97 -0.53 6.88
C HIS A 49 -8.00 0.34 6.07
N GLY A 50 -8.04 0.27 4.73
CA GLY A 50 -7.17 1.08 3.86
C GLY A 50 -7.40 2.58 4.02
N MET A 51 -8.66 3.01 4.17
CA MET A 51 -9.01 4.40 4.44
C MET A 51 -8.48 4.86 5.80
N HIS A 52 -8.60 4.02 6.82
CA HIS A 52 -8.11 4.30 8.18
C HIS A 52 -6.59 4.45 8.20
N VAL A 53 -5.87 3.51 7.57
CA VAL A 53 -4.41 3.58 7.41
C VAL A 53 -4.00 4.85 6.67
N THR A 54 -4.66 5.17 5.55
CA THR A 54 -4.39 6.37 4.76
C THR A 54 -4.61 7.65 5.58
N GLY A 55 -5.66 7.68 6.41
CA GLY A 55 -5.93 8.77 7.33
C GLY A 55 -4.81 8.99 8.35
N ILE A 56 -4.31 7.90 8.95
CA ILE A 56 -3.19 7.95 9.90
C ILE A 56 -1.91 8.44 9.23
N VAL A 57 -1.64 7.97 8.01
CA VAL A 57 -0.43 8.37 7.27
C VAL A 57 -0.51 9.83 6.84
N ALA A 58 -1.59 10.24 6.19
CA ALA A 58 -1.61 11.48 5.43
C ALA A 58 -2.94 12.26 5.50
N GLY A 59 -3.78 12.00 6.49
CA GLY A 59 -5.01 12.75 6.68
C GLY A 59 -4.73 14.25 6.75
N ASN A 60 -5.46 15.03 5.95
CA ASN A 60 -5.36 16.48 5.94
C ASN A 60 -6.77 17.08 5.83
N PRO A 61 -7.40 17.41 6.96
CA PRO A 61 -8.76 17.90 6.97
C PRO A 61 -8.84 19.34 6.45
N VAL A 62 -9.13 19.51 5.18
CA VAL A 62 -9.17 20.80 4.48
C VAL A 62 -10.48 21.56 4.75
N ASN A 63 -11.60 20.84 4.80
CA ASN A 63 -12.93 21.40 5.01
C ASN A 63 -13.54 20.83 6.29
N LYS A 64 -13.80 21.69 7.26
CA LYS A 64 -14.34 21.26 8.54
C LYS A 64 -15.67 21.89 8.86
N ALA A 65 -16.56 21.02 9.35
CA ALA A 65 -17.68 21.51 10.10
C ALA A 65 -17.17 22.33 11.32
N PRO A 66 -17.79 23.46 11.64
CA PRO A 66 -17.52 24.16 12.90
C PRO A 66 -17.63 23.16 14.06
N ASN A 67 -16.68 23.19 14.98
CA ASN A 67 -16.63 22.31 16.17
C ASN A 67 -16.18 20.86 15.95
N SER A 68 -15.68 20.45 14.77
CA SER A 68 -15.06 19.15 14.62
C SER A 68 -13.56 19.21 15.00
N GLU A 69 -13.09 18.21 15.74
CA GLU A 69 -11.66 18.08 16.03
C GLU A 69 -10.85 17.85 14.75
N LYS A 70 -9.67 18.49 14.68
CA LYS A 70 -8.78 18.33 13.52
C LYS A 70 -7.83 17.17 13.77
N VAL A 71 -8.09 16.08 13.10
CA VAL A 71 -7.17 14.94 13.09
C VAL A 71 -6.31 15.02 11.85
N TYR A 72 -5.01 15.21 12.04
CA TYR A 72 -4.02 15.18 10.98
C TYR A 72 -3.28 13.85 10.98
N GLY A 73 -2.97 13.36 9.79
CA GLY A 73 -2.01 12.26 9.65
C GLY A 73 -0.58 12.72 9.98
N VAL A 74 0.32 11.75 10.03
CA VAL A 74 1.74 12.00 10.34
C VAL A 74 2.41 12.86 9.27
N ALA A 75 2.01 12.69 8.00
CA ALA A 75 2.50 13.43 6.85
C ALA A 75 1.34 14.07 6.07
N PRO A 76 0.68 15.13 6.62
CA PRO A 76 -0.55 15.67 6.05
C PRO A 76 -0.38 16.27 4.65
N GLU A 77 0.83 16.63 4.25
CA GLU A 77 1.13 17.17 2.93
C GLU A 77 1.55 16.08 1.91
N ALA A 78 1.68 14.81 2.33
CA ALA A 78 2.00 13.73 1.41
C ALA A 78 0.86 13.49 0.42
N GLN A 79 1.23 13.25 -0.84
CA GLN A 79 0.32 12.75 -1.87
C GLN A 79 0.19 11.23 -1.76
N ILE A 80 -0.98 10.71 -2.08
CA ILE A 80 -1.31 9.29 -1.92
C ILE A 80 -1.51 8.63 -3.28
N MET A 81 -0.87 7.49 -3.46
CA MET A 81 -1.22 6.48 -4.45
C MET A 81 -1.95 5.35 -3.72
N PHE A 82 -3.26 5.26 -3.90
CA PHE A 82 -4.07 4.24 -3.24
C PHE A 82 -4.17 2.99 -4.11
N MET A 83 -3.57 1.91 -3.64
CA MET A 83 -3.45 0.65 -4.36
C MET A 83 -4.12 -0.47 -3.56
N ARG A 84 -5.35 -0.80 -3.94
CA ARG A 84 -6.11 -1.84 -3.26
C ARG A 84 -5.71 -3.21 -3.79
N VAL A 85 -5.37 -4.12 -2.89
CA VAL A 85 -4.90 -5.47 -3.23
C VAL A 85 -5.69 -6.59 -2.55
N PHE A 86 -6.72 -6.25 -1.77
CA PHE A 86 -7.57 -7.22 -1.06
C PHE A 86 -8.99 -7.23 -1.60
N SER A 87 -9.61 -8.42 -1.57
CA SER A 87 -11.04 -8.60 -1.81
C SER A 87 -11.87 -7.93 -0.71
N ASP A 88 -12.97 -7.30 -1.08
CA ASP A 88 -13.98 -6.79 -0.13
C ASP A 88 -14.80 -7.89 0.52
N ARG A 89 -14.90 -9.04 -0.12
CA ARG A 89 -15.86 -10.09 0.26
C ARG A 89 -15.29 -11.02 1.30
N ASP A 90 -14.09 -11.52 1.08
CA ASP A 90 -13.48 -12.60 1.86
C ASP A 90 -12.11 -12.24 2.44
N LYS A 91 -11.68 -10.98 2.26
CA LYS A 91 -10.40 -10.45 2.75
C LYS A 91 -9.19 -11.23 2.24
N THR A 92 -9.33 -11.89 1.11
CA THR A 92 -8.22 -12.60 0.48
C THR A 92 -7.42 -11.68 -0.44
N THR A 93 -6.21 -12.09 -0.74
CA THR A 93 -5.32 -11.47 -1.71
C THR A 93 -4.40 -12.52 -2.31
N ALA A 94 -3.61 -12.13 -3.29
CA ALA A 94 -2.56 -12.96 -3.86
C ALA A 94 -1.24 -12.20 -3.91
N SER A 95 -0.13 -12.89 -3.72
CA SER A 95 1.21 -12.29 -3.75
C SER A 95 1.48 -11.53 -5.05
N ALA A 96 1.03 -12.05 -6.17
CA ALA A 96 1.16 -11.40 -7.48
C ALA A 96 0.52 -10.00 -7.53
N LEU A 97 -0.56 -9.76 -6.76
CA LEU A 97 -1.25 -8.47 -6.75
C LEU A 97 -0.41 -7.40 -6.07
N TYR A 98 0.16 -7.69 -4.88
CA TYR A 98 1.00 -6.68 -4.23
C TYR A 98 2.38 -6.58 -4.84
N VAL A 99 2.94 -7.64 -5.43
CA VAL A 99 4.16 -7.52 -6.25
C VAL A 99 3.93 -6.53 -7.39
N LYS A 100 2.81 -6.69 -8.12
CA LYS A 100 2.46 -5.75 -9.19
C LYS A 100 2.23 -4.33 -8.66
N ALA A 101 1.52 -4.16 -7.55
CA ALA A 101 1.29 -2.85 -6.96
C ALA A 101 2.59 -2.18 -6.50
N ILE A 102 3.55 -2.94 -5.95
CA ILE A 102 4.89 -2.44 -5.59
C ILE A 102 5.62 -1.95 -6.83
N ASP A 103 5.69 -2.77 -7.89
CA ASP A 103 6.39 -2.43 -9.12
C ASP A 103 5.77 -1.20 -9.80
N ASP A 104 4.44 -1.11 -9.83
CA ASP A 104 3.73 0.06 -10.38
C ASP A 104 3.97 1.32 -9.53
N ALA A 105 3.94 1.21 -8.19
CA ALA A 105 4.25 2.34 -7.31
C ALA A 105 5.65 2.90 -7.56
N VAL A 106 6.63 2.01 -7.72
CA VAL A 106 8.01 2.39 -8.06
C VAL A 106 8.08 3.05 -9.43
N ALA A 107 7.42 2.48 -10.44
CA ALA A 107 7.41 3.01 -11.80
C ALA A 107 6.71 4.38 -11.90
N LEU A 108 5.65 4.58 -11.12
CA LEU A 108 4.94 5.87 -10.98
C LEU A 108 5.72 6.89 -10.14
N GLY A 109 6.79 6.47 -9.48
CA GLY A 109 7.67 7.35 -8.73
C GLY A 109 7.26 7.58 -7.28
N ALA A 110 6.71 6.60 -6.60
CA ALA A 110 6.52 6.66 -5.16
C ALA A 110 7.85 6.86 -4.42
N ASP A 111 7.84 7.60 -3.32
CA ASP A 111 9.00 7.77 -2.45
C ASP A 111 8.98 6.78 -1.28
N VAL A 112 7.77 6.42 -0.83
CA VAL A 112 7.54 5.47 0.26
C VAL A 112 6.36 4.57 -0.09
N ILE A 113 6.48 3.28 0.20
CA ILE A 113 5.40 2.30 0.12
C ILE A 113 5.06 1.85 1.54
N ASN A 114 3.82 2.03 1.96
CA ASN A 114 3.30 1.49 3.21
C ASN A 114 2.49 0.23 2.94
N MET A 115 2.84 -0.85 3.62
CA MET A 115 2.19 -2.15 3.51
C MET A 115 1.64 -2.57 4.88
N SER A 116 0.48 -2.02 5.27
CA SER A 116 -0.23 -2.43 6.49
C SER A 116 -0.98 -3.74 6.27
N LEU A 117 -0.25 -4.75 5.83
CA LEU A 117 -0.75 -6.08 5.47
C LEU A 117 0.34 -7.11 5.78
N GLY A 118 -0.04 -8.36 5.84
CA GLY A 118 0.87 -9.47 6.07
C GLY A 118 0.12 -10.77 6.37
N ALA A 119 0.88 -11.84 6.47
CA ALA A 119 0.41 -13.13 6.98
C ALA A 119 1.09 -13.43 8.32
N GLY A 120 0.42 -14.21 9.17
CA GLY A 120 1.03 -14.67 10.41
C GLY A 120 2.23 -15.58 10.11
N ALA A 121 3.33 -15.38 10.83
CA ALA A 121 4.57 -16.14 10.70
C ALA A 121 5.07 -16.31 9.26
N GLY A 122 5.87 -15.38 8.82
CA GLY A 122 6.62 -15.47 7.58
C GLY A 122 8.12 -15.34 7.87
N SER A 123 8.93 -15.82 6.99
CA SER A 123 10.36 -15.60 7.03
C SER A 123 10.87 -15.23 5.64
N THR A 124 12.04 -14.59 5.61
CA THR A 124 12.71 -14.29 4.33
C THR A 124 13.11 -15.53 3.56
N VAL A 125 13.17 -16.68 4.24
CA VAL A 125 13.47 -17.97 3.62
C VAL A 125 12.22 -18.60 3.01
N ASP A 126 11.07 -18.46 3.68
CA ASP A 126 9.81 -19.07 3.27
C ASP A 126 8.93 -18.11 2.44
N ALA A 127 9.18 -16.80 2.51
CA ALA A 127 8.51 -15.84 1.65
C ALA A 127 8.87 -16.13 0.19
N GLY A 128 7.88 -16.25 -0.66
CA GLY A 128 8.10 -16.41 -2.09
C GLY A 128 9.10 -15.40 -2.63
N SER A 129 10.04 -15.82 -3.43
CA SER A 129 11.14 -14.99 -3.97
C SER A 129 10.60 -13.70 -4.61
N ASP A 130 9.42 -13.75 -5.21
CA ASP A 130 8.81 -12.65 -5.96
C ASP A 130 8.56 -11.40 -5.11
N ILE A 131 8.08 -11.57 -3.87
CA ILE A 131 7.81 -10.46 -2.94
C ILE A 131 9.13 -9.85 -2.49
N ILE A 132 10.08 -10.67 -2.08
CA ILE A 132 11.41 -10.24 -1.67
C ILE A 132 12.08 -9.46 -2.79
N ASP A 133 12.01 -9.97 -4.00
CA ASP A 133 12.61 -9.35 -5.16
C ASP A 133 11.92 -8.03 -5.54
N ALA A 134 10.59 -7.93 -5.40
CA ALA A 134 9.88 -6.67 -5.58
C ALA A 134 10.33 -5.61 -4.55
N VAL A 135 10.46 -5.99 -3.29
CA VAL A 135 10.97 -5.09 -2.23
C VAL A 135 12.42 -4.69 -2.51
N LYS A 136 13.27 -5.62 -2.95
CA LYS A 136 14.66 -5.31 -3.34
C LYS A 136 14.70 -4.33 -4.52
N ARG A 137 13.84 -4.52 -5.54
CA ARG A 137 13.75 -3.60 -6.68
C ARG A 137 13.32 -2.19 -6.23
N ALA A 138 12.31 -2.09 -5.35
CA ALA A 138 11.88 -0.82 -4.78
C ALA A 138 13.03 -0.11 -4.06
N ARG A 139 13.73 -0.81 -3.18
CA ARG A 139 14.89 -0.27 -2.44
C ARG A 139 16.03 0.15 -3.36
N ALA A 140 16.32 -0.63 -4.40
CA ALA A 140 17.36 -0.29 -5.39
C ALA A 140 17.02 1.00 -6.16
N LYS A 141 15.75 1.39 -6.23
CA LYS A 141 15.27 2.65 -6.80
C LYS A 141 15.14 3.78 -5.77
N GLY A 142 15.58 3.55 -4.53
CA GLY A 142 15.53 4.54 -3.45
C GLY A 142 14.15 4.67 -2.79
N VAL A 143 13.23 3.76 -3.05
CA VAL A 143 11.89 3.75 -2.43
C VAL A 143 11.97 3.05 -1.08
N SER A 144 11.50 3.69 -0.03
CA SER A 144 11.37 3.08 1.29
C SER A 144 10.14 2.18 1.35
N VAL A 145 10.30 0.94 1.81
CA VAL A 145 9.18 0.01 2.00
C VAL A 145 8.99 -0.24 3.49
N VAL A 146 7.81 0.09 4.00
CA VAL A 146 7.43 -0.03 5.42
C VAL A 146 6.34 -1.09 5.53
N ILE A 147 6.62 -2.15 6.26
CA ILE A 147 5.75 -3.33 6.38
C ILE A 147 5.32 -3.50 7.84
N ALA A 148 4.04 -3.81 8.07
CA ALA A 148 3.54 -4.10 9.40
C ALA A 148 4.17 -5.39 9.95
N ALA A 149 4.55 -5.37 11.22
CA ALA A 149 5.06 -6.57 11.93
C ALA A 149 3.94 -7.57 12.29
N GLY A 150 2.68 -7.23 12.03
CA GLY A 150 1.52 -8.06 12.35
C GLY A 150 0.91 -7.77 13.72
N ASN A 151 -0.18 -8.48 14.02
CA ASN A 151 -0.98 -8.29 15.24
C ASN A 151 -0.97 -9.55 16.13
N SER A 152 -0.20 -10.57 15.80
CA SER A 152 -0.11 -11.81 16.57
C SER A 152 0.84 -11.61 17.74
N ASN A 153 0.31 -11.64 18.95
CA ASN A 153 1.12 -11.51 20.17
C ASN A 153 1.93 -12.78 20.50
N THR A 154 1.86 -13.79 19.66
CA THR A 154 2.50 -15.07 19.87
C THR A 154 3.39 -15.43 18.70
N PHE A 155 4.65 -15.59 18.97
CA PHE A 155 5.64 -16.09 18.05
C PHE A 155 5.20 -17.44 17.47
N GLY A 156 5.18 -17.56 16.16
CA GLY A 156 4.98 -18.82 15.46
C GLY A 156 3.66 -19.53 15.73
N ARG A 157 2.63 -18.86 16.20
CA ARG A 157 1.36 -19.51 16.52
C ARG A 157 0.66 -20.03 15.28
N GLY A 158 0.54 -21.35 15.23
CA GLY A 158 -0.08 -22.05 14.09
C GLY A 158 0.83 -22.26 12.90
N PHE A 159 2.12 -21.90 13.00
CA PHE A 159 3.13 -22.03 11.96
C PHE A 159 4.43 -22.61 12.53
N SER A 160 5.47 -22.65 11.73
CA SER A 160 6.77 -23.14 12.15
C SER A 160 7.32 -22.37 13.36
N GLN A 161 7.91 -23.06 14.29
CA GLN A 161 8.64 -22.42 15.38
C GLN A 161 9.89 -21.70 14.83
N PRO A 162 10.34 -20.62 15.49
CA PRO A 162 11.65 -20.05 15.17
C PRO A 162 12.73 -21.10 15.33
N LEU A 163 13.47 -21.35 14.25
CA LEU A 163 14.61 -22.23 14.26
C LEU A 163 15.87 -21.39 14.19
N ALA A 164 16.99 -21.94 14.66
CA ALA A 164 18.28 -21.24 14.62
C ALA A 164 18.70 -20.84 13.19
N GLU A 165 18.33 -21.68 12.22
CA GLU A 165 18.55 -21.47 10.80
C GLU A 165 17.52 -20.55 10.12
N ASN A 166 16.42 -20.24 10.81
CA ASN A 166 15.36 -19.37 10.32
C ASN A 166 14.80 -18.49 11.44
N PRO A 167 15.57 -17.51 11.93
CA PRO A 167 15.19 -16.65 13.04
C PRO A 167 14.23 -15.53 12.66
N ASP A 168 14.04 -15.25 11.36
CA ASP A 168 13.25 -14.13 10.86
C ASP A 168 11.76 -14.49 10.81
N TYR A 169 11.10 -14.24 11.91
CA TYR A 169 9.65 -14.27 12.02
C TYR A 169 9.13 -12.83 12.05
N GLY A 170 8.88 -12.31 10.88
CA GLY A 170 8.32 -10.97 10.73
C GLY A 170 6.83 -10.96 10.49
#